data_81e618ac9090928407ca3ae8159debb2
#
_entry.id   81e618ac9090928407ca3ae8159debb2
#
_cell.length_a   1.000
_cell.length_b   1.000
_cell.length_c   1.000
_cell.angle_alpha   90.00
_cell.angle_beta   90.00
_cell.angle_gamma   90.00
#
_symmetry.space_group_name_H-M   'P 1'
#
loop_
_entity.id
_entity.type
_entity.pdbx_description
1 polymer ?
#
loop_
_entity_poly.entity_id
_entity_poly.type
_entity_poly.pdbx_seq_one_letter_code
_entity_poly.pdbx_strand_id
1 'polypeptide(L)'
;MTVEDPLQIIYRLKKGCEIRIQSLAINITSGGVDNMETYKYITGQIHALESVRQEISNLLENKEQSDTKGTVIDIKPRAPKA
;
A
#
# COMPACT_ATOMS: atom_id res chain seq x y z
N MET A 1 0.63 27.35 -10.65
CA MET A 1 0.62 25.99 -10.39
C MET A 1 0.45 25.70 -8.92
N THR A 2 -0.30 24.73 -8.61
CA THR A 2 -0.60 24.45 -7.23
C THR A 2 0.29 23.35 -6.72
N VAL A 3 0.81 23.56 -5.55
CA VAL A 3 1.63 22.54 -4.94
C VAL A 3 0.70 21.62 -4.19
N GLU A 4 0.77 20.38 -4.54
CA GLU A 4 -0.10 19.42 -3.94
C GLU A 4 0.34 19.09 -2.53
N ASP A 5 -0.62 18.90 -1.65
CA ASP A 5 -0.36 18.46 -0.31
C ASP A 5 0.38 17.12 -0.36
N PRO A 6 1.48 16.98 0.36
CA PRO A 6 2.20 15.71 0.37
C PRO A 6 1.31 14.52 0.72
N LEU A 7 0.35 14.74 1.60
CA LEU A 7 -0.56 13.67 1.98
C LEU A 7 -1.40 13.23 0.80
N GLN A 8 -1.81 14.16 -0.03
CA GLN A 8 -2.58 13.84 -1.22
C GLN A 8 -1.77 13.02 -2.19
N ILE A 9 -0.49 13.34 -2.31
CA ILE A 9 0.39 12.59 -3.18
C ILE A 9 0.52 11.16 -2.71
N ILE A 10 0.64 10.97 -1.40
CA ILE A 10 0.78 9.64 -0.83
C ILE A 10 -0.50 8.83 -1.03
N TYR A 11 -1.66 9.46 -0.84
CA TYR A 11 -2.93 8.77 -1.09
C TYR A 11 -3.05 8.36 -2.56
N ARG A 12 -2.58 9.20 -3.44
CA ARG A 12 -2.63 8.89 -4.86
C ARG A 12 -1.70 7.73 -5.19
N LEU A 13 -0.55 7.68 -4.55
CA LEU A 13 0.39 6.59 -4.76
C LEU A 13 -0.22 5.28 -4.29
N LYS A 14 -0.87 5.31 -3.13
CA LYS A 14 -1.53 4.13 -2.61
C LYS A 14 -2.60 3.65 -3.57
N LYS A 15 -3.40 4.57 -4.09
CA LYS A 15 -4.45 4.23 -5.04
C LYS A 15 -3.85 3.64 -6.31
N GLY A 16 -2.73 4.17 -6.75
CA GLY A 16 -2.06 3.66 -7.92
C GLY A 16 -1.61 2.22 -7.74
N CYS A 17 -1.13 1.89 -6.55
CA CYS A 17 -0.73 0.53 -6.26
C CYS A 17 -1.95 -0.40 -6.29
N GLU A 18 -3.05 0.04 -5.73
CA GLU A 18 -4.27 -0.77 -5.69
C GLU A 18 -4.79 -1.04 -7.10
N ILE A 19 -4.76 -0.04 -7.94
CA ILE A 19 -5.21 -0.19 -9.32
C ILE A 19 -4.31 -1.17 -10.06
N ARG A 20 -3.02 -1.08 -9.86
CA ARG A 20 -2.07 -1.97 -10.51
C ARG A 20 -2.26 -3.41 -10.07
N ILE A 21 -2.45 -3.61 -8.77
CA ILE A 21 -2.68 -4.94 -8.23
C ILE A 21 -3.93 -5.53 -8.88
N GLN A 22 -4.98 -4.74 -8.97
CA GLN A 22 -6.22 -5.21 -9.53
C GLN A 22 -6.07 -5.57 -11.00
N SER A 23 -5.36 -4.76 -11.75
CA SER A 23 -5.10 -5.02 -13.16
C SER A 23 -4.36 -6.33 -13.34
N LEU A 24 -3.35 -6.56 -12.52
CA LEU A 24 -2.56 -7.78 -12.62
C LEU A 24 -3.38 -9.00 -12.23
N ALA A 25 -4.22 -8.86 -11.22
CA ALA A 25 -5.07 -9.96 -10.79
C ALA A 25 -6.07 -10.33 -11.87
N ILE A 26 -6.62 -9.33 -12.53
CA ILE A 26 -7.55 -9.56 -13.63
C ILE A 26 -6.85 -10.28 -14.77
N ASN A 27 -5.61 -9.90 -15.05
CA ASN A 27 -4.84 -10.53 -16.09
C ASN A 27 -4.68 -12.02 -15.84
N ILE A 28 -4.43 -12.39 -14.60
CA ILE A 28 -4.29 -13.80 -14.24
C ILE A 28 -5.60 -14.53 -14.41
N THR A 29 -6.68 -13.95 -13.92
CA THR A 29 -7.96 -14.64 -13.88
C THR A 29 -8.67 -14.65 -15.22
N SER A 30 -8.29 -13.77 -16.13
CA SER A 30 -8.96 -13.71 -17.43
C SER A 30 -8.29 -14.56 -18.49
N GLY A 31 -7.31 -15.37 -18.10
CA GLY A 31 -6.68 -16.23 -19.06
C GLY A 31 -5.53 -15.63 -19.81
N GLY A 32 -5.04 -14.48 -19.35
CA GLY A 32 -3.91 -13.85 -19.99
C GLY A 32 -2.59 -14.51 -19.65
N VAL A 33 -2.63 -15.51 -18.77
CA VAL A 33 -1.41 -16.17 -18.34
C VAL A 33 -1.53 -17.63 -18.68
N ASP A 34 -0.62 -18.12 -19.49
CA ASP A 34 -0.71 -19.49 -19.94
C ASP A 34 0.51 -20.33 -19.59
N ASN A 35 1.42 -19.82 -18.79
CA ASN A 35 2.53 -20.64 -18.35
C ASN A 35 2.95 -20.22 -16.95
N MET A 36 3.68 -21.12 -16.31
CA MET A 36 4.03 -20.95 -14.91
C MET A 36 5.00 -19.80 -14.69
N GLU A 37 5.89 -19.58 -15.62
CA GLU A 37 6.86 -18.51 -15.47
C GLU A 37 6.18 -17.15 -15.44
N THR A 38 5.27 -16.94 -16.37
CA THR A 38 4.51 -15.69 -16.42
C THR A 38 3.66 -15.54 -15.19
N TYR A 39 3.06 -16.65 -14.73
CA TYR A 39 2.24 -16.63 -13.53
C TYR A 39 3.06 -16.18 -12.33
N LYS A 40 4.24 -16.77 -12.17
CA LYS A 40 5.10 -16.42 -11.05
C LYS A 40 5.57 -14.97 -11.11
N TYR A 41 5.86 -14.51 -12.31
CA TYR A 41 6.30 -13.15 -12.50
C TYR A 41 5.21 -12.16 -12.08
N ILE A 42 3.99 -12.38 -12.54
CA ILE A 42 2.89 -11.50 -12.23
C ILE A 42 2.53 -11.58 -10.74
N THR A 43 2.55 -12.79 -10.19
CA THR A 43 2.27 -12.96 -8.77
C THR A 43 3.31 -12.23 -7.93
N GLY A 44 4.57 -12.29 -8.34
CA GLY A 44 5.62 -11.57 -7.66
C GLY A 44 5.40 -10.07 -7.69
N GLN A 45 4.93 -9.55 -8.82
CA GLN A 45 4.63 -8.13 -8.93
C GLN A 45 3.49 -7.75 -8.00
N ILE A 46 2.48 -8.59 -7.92
CA ILE A 46 1.35 -8.33 -7.03
C ILE A 46 1.82 -8.29 -5.59
N HIS A 47 2.65 -9.24 -5.20
CA HIS A 47 3.16 -9.29 -3.84
C HIS A 47 3.99 -8.05 -3.51
N ALA A 48 4.82 -7.63 -4.45
CA ALA A 48 5.65 -6.45 -4.24
C ALA A 48 4.78 -5.20 -4.08
N LEU A 49 3.77 -5.07 -4.91
CA LEU A 49 2.88 -3.92 -4.84
C LEU A 49 2.05 -3.93 -3.56
N GLU A 50 1.63 -5.11 -3.13
CA GLU A 50 0.90 -5.22 -1.88
C GLU A 50 1.75 -4.83 -0.70
N SER A 51 3.02 -5.20 -0.74
CA SER A 51 3.95 -4.85 0.30
C SER A 51 4.11 -3.33 0.40
N VAL A 52 4.26 -2.69 -0.75
CA VAL A 52 4.40 -1.23 -0.78
C VAL A 52 3.11 -0.57 -0.33
N ARG A 53 1.98 -1.07 -0.79
CA ARG A 53 0.69 -0.51 -0.40
C ARG A 53 0.49 -0.61 1.11
N GLN A 54 0.90 -1.73 1.67
CA GLN A 54 0.76 -1.94 3.11
C GLN A 54 1.65 -0.96 3.87
N GLU A 55 2.84 -0.75 3.37
CA GLU A 55 3.76 0.18 4.01
C GLU A 55 3.21 1.60 3.97
N ILE A 56 2.65 1.97 2.83
CA ILE A 56 2.04 3.29 2.69
C ILE A 56 0.87 3.43 3.67
N SER A 57 0.05 2.39 3.78
CA SER A 57 -1.07 2.40 4.71
C SER A 57 -0.59 2.59 6.15
N ASN A 58 0.49 1.91 6.50
CA ASN A 58 1.04 2.02 7.84
C ASN A 58 1.54 3.44 8.10
N LEU A 59 2.18 4.03 7.12
CA LEU A 59 2.68 5.38 7.28
C LEU A 59 1.55 6.39 7.43
N LEU A 60 0.49 6.21 6.65
CA LEU A 60 -0.66 7.09 6.75
C LEU A 60 -1.33 6.96 8.10
N GLU A 61 -1.43 5.74 8.59
CA GLU A 61 -2.03 5.50 9.88
C GLU A 61 -1.24 6.16 10.98
N ASN A 62 0.07 6.03 10.93
CA ASN A 62 0.93 6.66 11.90
C ASN A 62 0.81 8.18 11.87
N LYS A 63 0.73 8.71 10.67
CA LYS A 63 0.60 10.14 10.50
C LYS A 63 -0.72 10.65 11.07
N GLU A 64 -1.79 9.94 10.82
CA GLU A 64 -3.10 10.32 11.30
C GLU A 64 -3.15 10.25 12.82
N GLN A 65 -2.58 9.21 13.39
CA GLN A 65 -2.54 9.09 14.83
C GLN A 65 -1.75 10.21 15.46
N SER A 66 -0.64 10.52 14.86
CA SER A 66 0.21 11.58 15.34
C SER A 66 -0.53 12.92 15.33
N ASP A 67 -1.21 13.20 14.24
CA ASP A 67 -1.93 14.44 14.10
C ASP A 67 -3.10 14.51 15.08
N THR A 68 -3.80 13.42 15.21
CA THR A 68 -4.97 13.39 16.06
C THR A 68 -4.63 13.49 17.52
N LYS A 69 -3.63 12.73 17.92
CA LYS A 69 -3.28 12.73 19.27
C LYS A 69 -2.55 13.89 19.63
N GLY A 70 -1.93 14.45 18.76
CA GLY A 70 -1.22 15.60 19.05
C GLY A 70 -0.36 15.39 20.17
N THR A 71 -0.74 14.97 21.12
CA THR A 71 0.03 14.90 22.16
C THR A 71 0.22 13.71 22.75
N VAL A 72 -0.36 13.10 22.77
CA VAL A 72 -0.22 12.00 23.47
C VAL A 72 0.58 11.06 23.30
N ILE A 73 0.86 10.79 23.55
CA ILE A 73 1.42 10.01 23.43
C ILE A 73 1.41 8.97 23.79
N ASP A 74 1.48 8.44 23.97
CA ASP A 74 1.45 7.53 24.30
C ASP A 74 1.86 6.59 24.17
N ILE A 75 2.09 6.22 24.30
CA ILE A 75 2.44 5.53 24.14
C ILE A 75 2.48 4.47 24.28
N LYS A 76 2.43 3.88 24.46
CA LYS A 76 2.43 2.99 24.61
C LYS A 76 2.74 2.10 24.14
N PRO A 77 3.12 1.64 24.14
CA PRO A 77 3.49 0.91 23.57
C PRO A 77 3.04 -0.18 23.22
N ARG A 78 3.16 -0.46 23.02
CA ARG A 78 2.86 -1.20 22.58
C ARG A 78 3.15 -2.19 22.57
N ALA A 79 3.30 -2.47 22.79
CA ALA A 79 3.63 -3.23 22.75
C ALA A 79 3.76 -4.06 22.57
N PRO A 80 3.94 -4.44 22.50
CA PRO A 80 4.15 -5.26 22.34
C PRO A 80 4.16 -6.07 22.39
N LYS A 81 4.28 -6.28 22.38
CA LYS A 81 4.33 -6.90 22.47
C LYS A 81 4.54 -7.63 22.57
N ALA A 82 4.54 -7.85 22.70
CA ALA A 82 4.81 -8.49 22.76
C ALA A 82 4.90 -8.92 22.70
#